data_d7a3d8a0f2555a43e180b8e73465254f
#
_entry.id   d7a3d8a0f2555a43e180b8e73465254f
#
_cell.length_a   1.000
_cell.length_b   1.000
_cell.length_c   1.000
_cell.angle_alpha   90.00
_cell.angle_beta   90.00
_cell.angle_gamma   90.00
#
_symmetry.space_group_name_H-M   'P 1'
#
loop_
_entity.id
_entity.type
_entity.pdbx_description
1 polymer ?
#
loop_
_entity_poly.entity_id
_entity_poly.type
_entity_poly.pdbx_seq_one_letter_code
_entity_poly.pdbx_strand_id
1 'polypeptide(L)'
;MELNKMEQLELLESSSDTIELKTVVKHDEYTEKLAEFFDFRFEGEVTTEIKSLPRLPEEFGIGAIIGPSGSGKSTLLKTINPNNVWQPEWDSERSVISHFDTPQEGIDKFSAVGFNSIPQMTLPYDKLSNGEQFRCDLARQLKDNALIDEYTSVVNRDVAFSTSNAFRRYVDKNELKGIVIASCHYDILEWLRPDWVFDTFTGNFYTGRYLRRPSIQIDIYRTTYHFWETFKKHHYLSLSLNKASHCYAGVWKDNLVAFGSVLRYPSGTVKNGWRAHRTVVLPDFQGLGIGNKFSDAIGQLYLDDGGRYFSRTAHPSMGNYREKSPLWKATSKNRKLRTDIKHQNVWKNHYADNTRICWSHEYVG
;
A
#
# COMPACT_ATOMS: atom_id res chain seq x y z
N MET A 1 -21.71 -7.64 16.89
CA MET A 1 -22.01 -6.81 15.70
C MET A 1 -21.07 -7.11 14.51
N GLU A 2 -20.23 -8.14 14.61
CA GLU A 2 -19.23 -8.50 13.57
C GLU A 2 -19.65 -9.67 12.67
N LEU A 3 -20.62 -10.46 13.07
CA LEU A 3 -21.11 -11.61 12.28
C LEU A 3 -21.87 -11.25 11.00
N ASN A 4 -22.46 -10.06 10.91
CA ASN A 4 -23.25 -9.65 9.73
C ASN A 4 -22.42 -9.20 8.51
N LYS A 5 -21.10 -9.09 8.61
CA LYS A 5 -20.24 -8.68 7.49
C LYS A 5 -19.70 -9.85 6.66
N MET A 6 -19.86 -11.08 7.16
CA MET A 6 -19.47 -12.31 6.44
C MET A 6 -20.59 -12.86 5.52
N GLU A 7 -21.69 -12.15 5.34
CA GLU A 7 -22.86 -12.58 4.55
C GLU A 7 -22.59 -12.87 3.05
N GLN A 8 -21.39 -12.56 2.57
CA GLN A 8 -20.99 -12.80 1.17
C GLN A 8 -20.00 -13.96 1.00
N LEU A 9 -19.59 -14.59 2.13
CA LEU A 9 -18.77 -15.78 2.11
C LEU A 9 -19.69 -16.99 2.35
N GLU A 10 -19.55 -17.99 1.50
CA GLU A 10 -20.27 -19.27 1.68
C GLU A 10 -19.44 -20.17 2.59
N LEU A 11 -20.09 -20.68 3.66
CA LEU A 11 -19.50 -21.71 4.49
C LEU A 11 -19.41 -23.00 3.67
N LEU A 12 -18.21 -23.44 3.37
CA LEU A 12 -17.96 -24.67 2.62
C LEU A 12 -17.97 -25.87 3.56
N GLU A 13 -17.19 -25.81 4.63
CA GLU A 13 -17.08 -26.88 5.62
C GLU A 13 -16.57 -26.33 6.96
N SER A 14 -16.75 -27.15 8.01
CA SER A 14 -16.17 -26.88 9.33
C SER A 14 -15.19 -28.00 9.67
N SER A 15 -13.92 -27.66 9.90
CA SER A 15 -12.91 -28.64 10.25
C SER A 15 -13.14 -29.18 11.65
N SER A 16 -13.34 -30.50 11.74
CA SER A 16 -13.37 -31.25 13.01
C SER A 16 -11.98 -31.75 13.41
N ASP A 17 -11.07 -31.82 12.44
CA ASP A 17 -9.73 -32.36 12.65
C ASP A 17 -8.84 -31.35 13.38
N THR A 18 -7.99 -31.86 14.28
CA THR A 18 -7.04 -31.06 15.05
C THR A 18 -5.61 -31.54 14.85
N ILE A 19 -4.69 -30.62 14.96
CA ILE A 19 -3.25 -30.89 15.01
C ILE A 19 -2.81 -30.63 16.45
N GLU A 20 -2.23 -31.65 17.10
CA GLU A 20 -1.62 -31.48 18.40
C GLU A 20 -0.17 -30.95 18.27
N LEU A 21 0.10 -29.84 18.93
CA LEU A 21 1.43 -29.26 19.06
C LEU A 21 1.93 -29.49 20.47
N LYS A 22 2.98 -30.29 20.62
CA LYS A 22 3.63 -30.56 21.90
C LYS A 22 4.90 -29.74 22.06
N THR A 23 4.98 -29.01 23.15
CA THR A 23 6.17 -28.25 23.52
C THR A 23 6.68 -28.75 24.84
N VAL A 24 7.91 -29.26 24.84
CA VAL A 24 8.57 -29.72 26.09
C VAL A 24 9.35 -28.52 26.67
N VAL A 25 9.05 -28.17 27.88
CA VAL A 25 9.69 -27.10 28.64
C VAL A 25 10.51 -27.71 29.74
N LYS A 26 11.80 -27.36 29.83
CA LYS A 26 12.67 -27.89 30.89
C LYS A 26 12.30 -27.29 32.24
N HIS A 27 12.28 -28.15 33.26
CA HIS A 27 12.19 -27.71 34.65
C HIS A 27 13.45 -26.93 35.03
N ASP A 28 13.27 -25.78 35.64
CA ASP A 28 14.31 -24.96 36.23
C ASP A 28 13.83 -24.37 37.57
N GLU A 29 14.75 -23.73 38.30
CA GLU A 29 14.47 -23.11 39.60
C GLU A 29 13.34 -22.08 39.56
N TYR A 30 13.14 -21.40 38.41
CA TYR A 30 12.08 -20.39 38.24
C TYR A 30 10.72 -21.03 38.07
N THR A 31 10.60 -22.08 37.27
CA THR A 31 9.35 -22.82 37.06
C THR A 31 8.92 -23.55 38.35
N GLU A 32 9.87 -24.09 39.13
CA GLU A 32 9.61 -24.70 40.43
C GLU A 32 9.08 -23.67 41.44
N LYS A 33 9.76 -22.53 41.60
CA LYS A 33 9.30 -21.47 42.50
C LYS A 33 7.94 -20.90 42.09
N LEU A 34 7.70 -20.75 40.78
CA LEU A 34 6.40 -20.28 40.26
C LEU A 34 5.28 -21.29 40.63
N ALA A 35 5.56 -22.57 40.45
CA ALA A 35 4.65 -23.65 40.83
C ALA A 35 4.32 -23.62 42.33
N GLU A 36 5.34 -23.42 43.19
CA GLU A 36 5.16 -23.29 44.64
C GLU A 36 4.36 -22.03 45.03
N PHE A 37 4.65 -20.88 44.44
CA PHE A 37 3.98 -19.61 44.76
C PHE A 37 2.49 -19.59 44.39
N PHE A 38 2.10 -20.31 43.33
CA PHE A 38 0.74 -20.29 42.82
C PHE A 38 -0.01 -21.61 42.99
N ASP A 39 0.55 -22.59 43.74
CA ASP A 39 0.02 -23.94 43.88
C ASP A 39 -0.34 -24.56 42.50
N PHE A 40 0.55 -24.35 41.53
CA PHE A 40 0.37 -24.75 40.14
C PHE A 40 1.25 -25.95 39.82
N ARG A 41 0.66 -27.02 39.29
CA ARG A 41 1.42 -28.20 38.87
C ARG A 41 2.00 -27.97 37.47
N PHE A 42 3.32 -27.84 37.39
CA PHE A 42 4.04 -27.78 36.17
C PHE A 42 4.45 -29.18 35.69
N GLU A 43 3.91 -29.61 34.52
CA GLU A 43 4.14 -30.98 34.01
C GLU A 43 5.31 -31.07 33.03
N GLY A 44 5.96 -29.97 32.68
CA GLY A 44 7.09 -29.91 31.73
C GLY A 44 6.69 -30.14 30.28
N GLU A 45 5.41 -30.33 29.99
CA GLU A 45 4.87 -30.47 28.64
C GLU A 45 3.63 -29.58 28.48
N VAL A 46 3.58 -28.83 27.39
CA VAL A 46 2.40 -28.04 27.02
C VAL A 46 1.89 -28.58 25.69
N THR A 47 0.65 -29.05 25.69
CA THR A 47 -0.04 -29.48 24.46
C THR A 47 -1.03 -28.41 24.05
N THR A 48 -0.95 -27.97 22.80
CA THR A 48 -1.88 -27.03 22.18
C THR A 48 -2.54 -27.69 20.99
N GLU A 49 -3.86 -27.73 20.99
CA GLU A 49 -4.63 -28.22 19.84
C GLU A 49 -5.00 -27.04 18.91
N ILE A 50 -4.74 -27.20 17.62
CA ILE A 50 -5.17 -26.25 16.60
C ILE A 50 -6.05 -26.95 15.57
N LYS A 51 -7.02 -26.23 15.01
CA LYS A 51 -7.85 -26.77 13.91
C LYS A 51 -7.00 -26.93 12.66
N SER A 52 -7.11 -28.09 11.98
CA SER A 52 -6.41 -28.31 10.73
C SER A 52 -7.05 -27.57 9.55
N LEU A 53 -6.23 -27.20 8.55
CA LEU A 53 -6.76 -26.67 7.29
C LEU A 53 -7.49 -27.76 6.52
N PRO A 54 -8.67 -27.46 5.96
CA PRO A 54 -9.31 -28.34 4.99
C PRO A 54 -8.55 -28.35 3.65
N ARG A 55 -9.01 -29.14 2.68
CA ARG A 55 -8.46 -29.13 1.33
C ARG A 55 -8.67 -27.74 0.70
N LEU A 56 -7.58 -27.09 0.33
CA LEU A 56 -7.62 -25.78 -0.31
C LEU A 56 -8.09 -25.89 -1.77
N PRO A 57 -8.76 -24.86 -2.31
CA PRO A 57 -9.08 -24.78 -3.73
C PRO A 57 -7.84 -24.89 -4.60
N GLU A 58 -7.96 -25.52 -5.75
CA GLU A 58 -6.82 -25.71 -6.68
C GLU A 58 -6.37 -24.39 -7.31
N GLU A 59 -7.31 -23.46 -7.54
CA GLU A 59 -7.01 -22.15 -8.09
C GLU A 59 -7.62 -21.05 -7.22
N PHE A 60 -6.80 -20.12 -6.79
CA PHE A 60 -7.20 -18.90 -6.08
C PHE A 60 -6.11 -17.85 -6.21
N GLY A 61 -6.46 -16.58 -6.10
CA GLY A 61 -5.51 -15.48 -6.03
C GLY A 61 -5.00 -15.29 -4.60
N ILE A 62 -5.91 -15.02 -3.66
CA ILE A 62 -5.57 -14.77 -2.25
C ILE A 62 -6.45 -15.63 -1.35
N GLY A 63 -5.81 -16.40 -0.45
CA GLY A 63 -6.43 -17.05 0.68
C GLY A 63 -6.08 -16.37 2.00
N ALA A 64 -6.93 -16.47 3.01
CA ALA A 64 -6.70 -15.88 4.31
C ALA A 64 -6.91 -16.89 5.44
N ILE A 65 -5.93 -16.98 6.35
CA ILE A 65 -6.03 -17.67 7.65
C ILE A 65 -6.17 -16.58 8.71
N ILE A 66 -7.31 -16.53 9.39
CA ILE A 66 -7.61 -15.51 10.40
C ILE A 66 -7.88 -16.14 11.76
N GLY A 67 -7.74 -15.35 12.82
CA GLY A 67 -8.05 -15.77 14.18
C GLY A 67 -7.19 -15.08 15.24
N PRO A 68 -7.47 -15.30 16.52
CA PRO A 68 -6.75 -14.65 17.62
C PRO A 68 -5.25 -14.97 17.63
N SER A 69 -4.48 -14.18 18.35
CA SER A 69 -3.06 -14.48 18.59
C SER A 69 -2.93 -15.83 19.31
N GLY A 70 -1.94 -16.63 18.93
CA GLY A 70 -1.73 -17.97 19.52
C GLY A 70 -2.64 -19.08 18.98
N SER A 71 -3.54 -18.81 18.03
CA SER A 71 -4.47 -19.83 17.48
C SER A 71 -3.86 -20.75 16.42
N GLY A 72 -2.53 -20.74 16.24
CA GLY A 72 -1.83 -21.65 15.33
C GLY A 72 -1.75 -21.20 13.87
N LYS A 73 -2.10 -19.96 13.54
CA LYS A 73 -2.07 -19.43 12.15
C LYS A 73 -0.73 -19.63 11.44
N SER A 74 0.37 -19.25 12.10
CA SER A 74 1.74 -19.41 11.56
C SER A 74 2.11 -20.87 11.35
N THR A 75 1.62 -21.76 12.23
CA THR A 75 1.81 -23.20 12.07
C THR A 75 1.07 -23.73 10.86
N LEU A 76 -0.21 -23.33 10.70
CA LEU A 76 -1.02 -23.70 9.53
C LEU A 76 -0.42 -23.18 8.23
N LEU A 77 0.09 -21.94 8.23
CA LEU A 77 0.76 -21.39 7.06
C LEU A 77 1.97 -22.27 6.64
N LYS A 78 2.75 -22.75 7.61
CA LYS A 78 3.87 -23.66 7.37
C LYS A 78 3.44 -25.05 6.87
N THR A 79 2.23 -25.53 7.19
CA THR A 79 1.74 -26.82 6.65
C THR A 79 1.47 -26.75 5.16
N ILE A 80 1.17 -25.57 4.60
CA ILE A 80 0.95 -25.39 3.17
C ILE A 80 2.27 -25.57 2.40
N ASN A 81 3.33 -24.85 2.81
CA ASN A 81 4.68 -25.01 2.29
C ASN A 81 5.72 -24.50 3.29
N PRO A 82 6.43 -25.40 4.01
CA PRO A 82 7.38 -24.99 5.06
C PRO A 82 8.50 -24.08 4.56
N ASN A 83 8.87 -24.19 3.29
CA ASN A 83 10.00 -23.47 2.69
C ASN A 83 9.60 -22.10 2.13
N ASN A 84 8.33 -21.75 2.13
CA ASN A 84 7.83 -20.55 1.45
C ASN A 84 7.41 -19.42 2.39
N VAL A 85 7.47 -19.62 3.72
CA VAL A 85 7.30 -18.54 4.71
C VAL A 85 8.64 -17.81 4.83
N TRP A 86 8.86 -16.88 3.92
CA TRP A 86 10.11 -16.14 3.81
C TRP A 86 9.95 -14.70 4.31
N GLN A 87 10.93 -14.24 5.09
CA GLN A 87 11.04 -12.84 5.48
C GLN A 87 12.21 -12.20 4.74
N PRO A 88 12.00 -11.02 4.12
CA PRO A 88 13.05 -10.31 3.42
C PRO A 88 14.20 -9.89 4.36
N GLU A 89 15.43 -10.12 3.92
CA GLU A 89 16.61 -9.56 4.57
C GLU A 89 17.02 -8.26 3.87
N TRP A 90 17.36 -7.25 4.63
CA TRP A 90 17.71 -5.92 4.15
C TRP A 90 19.13 -5.56 4.52
N ASP A 91 19.90 -5.17 3.52
CA ASP A 91 21.24 -4.60 3.73
C ASP A 91 21.09 -3.13 4.19
N SER A 92 21.60 -2.82 5.37
CA SER A 92 21.51 -1.50 5.99
C SER A 92 22.29 -0.40 5.26
N GLU A 93 23.21 -0.76 4.37
CA GLU A 93 23.99 0.18 3.57
C GLU A 93 23.37 0.48 2.19
N ARG A 94 22.32 -0.26 1.82
CA ARG A 94 21.65 -0.12 0.52
C ARG A 94 20.27 0.49 0.66
N SER A 95 19.88 1.29 -0.33
CA SER A 95 18.52 1.78 -0.43
C SER A 95 17.53 0.63 -0.67
N VAL A 96 16.28 0.75 -0.19
CA VAL A 96 15.29 -0.32 -0.37
C VAL A 96 15.01 -0.65 -1.84
N ILE A 97 15.08 0.33 -2.74
CA ILE A 97 14.91 0.10 -4.18
C ILE A 97 16.03 -0.75 -4.80
N SER A 98 17.21 -0.75 -4.22
CA SER A 98 18.38 -1.48 -4.73
C SER A 98 18.35 -2.98 -4.41
N HIS A 99 17.31 -3.49 -3.77
CA HIS A 99 17.12 -4.91 -3.45
C HIS A 99 16.22 -5.65 -4.45
N PHE A 100 15.88 -5.02 -5.56
CA PHE A 100 15.15 -5.62 -6.69
C PHE A 100 16.10 -5.82 -7.87
N ASP A 101 15.76 -6.73 -8.77
CA ASP A 101 16.61 -7.04 -9.93
C ASP A 101 16.74 -5.84 -10.88
N THR A 102 15.66 -5.07 -10.99
CA THR A 102 15.66 -3.82 -11.75
C THR A 102 14.95 -2.70 -10.99
N PRO A 103 15.33 -1.42 -11.20
CA PRO A 103 14.62 -0.30 -10.61
C PRO A 103 13.13 -0.24 -11.00
N GLN A 104 12.80 -0.68 -12.22
CA GLN A 104 11.41 -0.69 -12.69
C GLN A 104 10.58 -1.73 -11.95
N GLU A 105 11.10 -2.93 -11.74
CA GLU A 105 10.45 -3.95 -10.93
C GLU A 105 10.18 -3.44 -9.51
N GLY A 106 11.18 -2.83 -8.87
CA GLY A 106 11.02 -2.26 -7.54
C GLY A 106 9.93 -1.19 -7.48
N ILE A 107 9.89 -0.28 -8.45
CA ILE A 107 8.85 0.75 -8.55
C ILE A 107 7.46 0.10 -8.70
N ASP A 108 7.33 -0.92 -9.54
CA ASP A 108 6.05 -1.59 -9.79
C ASP A 108 5.57 -2.36 -8.55
N LYS A 109 6.44 -3.08 -7.87
CA LYS A 109 6.14 -3.81 -6.62
C LYS A 109 5.87 -2.88 -5.44
N PHE A 110 6.63 -1.79 -5.30
CA PHE A 110 6.33 -0.77 -4.30
C PHE A 110 4.97 -0.10 -4.55
N SER A 111 4.66 0.20 -5.80
CA SER A 111 3.34 0.73 -6.16
C SER A 111 2.20 -0.26 -5.87
N ALA A 112 2.47 -1.56 -6.00
CA ALA A 112 1.53 -2.64 -5.70
C ALA A 112 1.07 -2.65 -4.23
N VAL A 113 1.96 -2.25 -3.33
CA VAL A 113 1.69 -2.19 -1.88
C VAL A 113 1.40 -0.77 -1.38
N GLY A 114 1.28 0.18 -2.29
CA GLY A 114 0.99 1.58 -1.95
C GLY A 114 2.19 2.39 -1.46
N PHE A 115 3.41 1.91 -1.63
CA PHE A 115 4.63 2.65 -1.32
C PHE A 115 5.11 3.44 -2.53
N ASN A 116 4.70 4.73 -2.62
CA ASN A 116 4.92 5.55 -3.81
C ASN A 116 5.79 6.79 -3.57
N SER A 117 6.38 6.92 -2.38
CA SER A 117 7.25 8.04 -2.05
C SER A 117 8.67 7.80 -2.56
N ILE A 118 9.04 8.48 -3.64
CA ILE A 118 10.38 8.33 -4.24
C ILE A 118 11.52 8.64 -3.25
N PRO A 119 11.43 9.70 -2.41
CA PRO A 119 12.49 9.94 -1.42
C PRO A 119 12.71 8.77 -0.46
N GLN A 120 11.64 8.12 0.01
CA GLN A 120 11.74 6.99 0.92
C GLN A 120 12.28 5.73 0.23
N MET A 121 12.02 5.53 -1.07
CA MET A 121 12.59 4.40 -1.82
C MET A 121 14.13 4.45 -1.90
N THR A 122 14.74 5.62 -1.72
CA THR A 122 16.20 5.80 -1.73
C THR A 122 16.84 5.69 -0.35
N LEU A 123 16.05 5.45 0.70
CA LEU A 123 16.56 5.26 2.06
C LEU A 123 16.86 3.78 2.34
N PRO A 124 17.76 3.48 3.28
CA PRO A 124 17.89 2.16 3.88
C PRO A 124 16.63 1.78 4.66
N TYR A 125 16.36 0.48 4.78
CA TYR A 125 15.18 -0.07 5.42
C TYR A 125 14.99 0.40 6.88
N ASP A 126 16.07 0.45 7.66
CA ASP A 126 16.08 0.87 9.08
C ASP A 126 15.73 2.36 9.29
N LYS A 127 15.75 3.18 8.25
CA LYS A 127 15.37 4.60 8.30
C LYS A 127 13.91 4.86 7.93
N LEU A 128 13.17 3.81 7.59
CA LEU A 128 11.76 3.88 7.26
C LEU A 128 10.88 3.73 8.51
N SER A 129 9.68 4.30 8.47
CA SER A 129 8.65 4.05 9.48
C SER A 129 8.14 2.59 9.42
N ASN A 130 7.56 2.07 10.51
CA ASN A 130 7.02 0.70 10.56
C ASN A 130 6.05 0.40 9.40
N GLY A 131 5.21 1.37 9.03
CA GLY A 131 4.28 1.23 7.91
C GLY A 131 4.96 1.17 6.54
N GLU A 132 6.08 1.89 6.37
CA GLU A 132 6.90 1.85 5.16
C GLU A 132 7.71 0.55 5.11
N GLN A 133 8.26 0.11 6.24
CA GLN A 133 8.97 -1.17 6.37
C GLN A 133 8.06 -2.34 6.01
N PHE A 134 6.85 -2.41 6.60
CA PHE A 134 5.86 -3.42 6.26
C PHE A 134 5.54 -3.47 4.75
N ARG A 135 5.39 -2.31 4.11
CA ARG A 135 5.16 -2.25 2.67
C ARG A 135 6.38 -2.71 1.87
N CYS A 136 7.59 -2.41 2.32
CA CYS A 136 8.81 -2.89 1.69
C CYS A 136 8.93 -4.42 1.77
N ASP A 137 8.66 -5.00 2.94
CA ASP A 137 8.66 -6.46 3.13
C ASP A 137 7.62 -7.13 2.23
N LEU A 138 6.40 -6.59 2.22
CA LEU A 138 5.31 -7.11 1.39
C LEU A 138 5.63 -7.00 -0.11
N ALA A 139 6.26 -5.91 -0.56
CA ALA A 139 6.65 -5.74 -1.96
C ALA A 139 7.64 -6.83 -2.42
N ARG A 140 8.61 -7.20 -1.58
CA ARG A 140 9.56 -8.27 -1.89
C ARG A 140 8.95 -9.67 -1.84
N GLN A 141 7.87 -9.86 -1.07
CA GLN A 141 7.12 -11.12 -0.98
C GLN A 141 6.13 -11.32 -2.14
N LEU A 142 5.89 -10.30 -2.98
CA LEU A 142 4.93 -10.35 -4.09
C LEU A 142 5.38 -11.31 -5.21
N LYS A 143 4.89 -12.55 -5.14
CA LYS A 143 5.08 -13.62 -6.15
C LYS A 143 3.98 -14.66 -6.02
N ASP A 144 3.84 -15.55 -6.98
CA ASP A 144 2.97 -16.71 -6.88
C ASP A 144 3.34 -17.60 -5.69
N ASN A 145 2.33 -18.18 -5.08
CA ASN A 145 2.43 -19.08 -3.93
C ASN A 145 3.13 -18.45 -2.70
N ALA A 146 3.11 -17.12 -2.57
CA ALA A 146 3.68 -16.45 -1.42
C ALA A 146 2.88 -16.76 -0.14
N LEU A 147 3.59 -17.05 0.94
CA LEU A 147 3.02 -17.24 2.28
C LEU A 147 3.45 -16.07 3.16
N ILE A 148 2.47 -15.25 3.59
CA ILE A 148 2.71 -14.00 4.30
C ILE A 148 2.14 -14.13 5.71
N ASP A 149 3.03 -14.20 6.69
CA ASP A 149 2.66 -14.25 8.10
C ASP A 149 2.53 -12.85 8.69
N GLU A 150 1.83 -12.74 9.82
CA GLU A 150 1.63 -11.50 10.58
C GLU A 150 1.13 -10.32 9.73
N TYR A 151 0.31 -10.61 8.72
CA TYR A 151 -0.19 -9.59 7.80
C TYR A 151 -0.92 -8.48 8.55
N THR A 152 -0.42 -7.25 8.42
CA THR A 152 -0.90 -6.02 9.08
C THR A 152 -0.77 -5.94 10.60
N SER A 153 -0.03 -6.84 11.25
CA SER A 153 0.07 -6.89 12.72
C SER A 153 0.80 -5.67 13.31
N VAL A 154 1.75 -5.11 12.58
CA VAL A 154 2.65 -4.04 13.06
C VAL A 154 2.28 -2.64 12.56
N VAL A 155 1.15 -2.49 11.86
CA VAL A 155 0.77 -1.22 11.22
C VAL A 155 -0.58 -0.71 11.70
N ASN A 156 -0.78 0.60 11.63
CA ASN A 156 -2.08 1.20 11.92
C ASN A 156 -3.13 0.80 10.86
N ARG A 157 -4.42 1.01 11.16
CA ARG A 157 -5.52 0.54 10.31
C ARG A 157 -5.61 1.29 8.98
N ASP A 158 -5.17 2.54 8.88
CA ASP A 158 -5.15 3.31 7.62
C ASP A 158 -4.09 2.75 6.65
N VAL A 159 -2.90 2.42 7.17
CA VAL A 159 -1.85 1.73 6.38
C VAL A 159 -2.33 0.35 5.95
N ALA A 160 -2.92 -0.44 6.87
CA ALA A 160 -3.46 -1.76 6.55
C ALA A 160 -4.53 -1.68 5.45
N PHE A 161 -5.46 -0.73 5.56
CA PHE A 161 -6.51 -0.47 4.57
C PHE A 161 -5.92 -0.12 3.20
N SER A 162 -5.02 0.87 3.15
CA SER A 162 -4.43 1.35 1.89
C SER A 162 -3.60 0.27 1.20
N THR A 163 -2.79 -0.44 1.97
CA THR A 163 -1.93 -1.52 1.48
C THR A 163 -2.76 -2.70 0.98
N SER A 164 -3.76 -3.16 1.74
CA SER A 164 -4.61 -4.30 1.34
C SER A 164 -5.38 -4.03 0.04
N ASN A 165 -5.90 -2.82 -0.13
CA ASN A 165 -6.57 -2.43 -1.37
C ASN A 165 -5.61 -2.32 -2.57
N ALA A 166 -4.38 -1.83 -2.37
CA ALA A 166 -3.38 -1.75 -3.42
C ALA A 166 -2.89 -3.15 -3.82
N PHE A 167 -2.58 -3.98 -2.84
CA PHE A 167 -2.15 -5.36 -2.99
C PHE A 167 -3.18 -6.20 -3.76
N ARG A 168 -4.46 -6.17 -3.35
CA ARG A 168 -5.53 -6.90 -4.06
C ARG A 168 -5.63 -6.50 -5.53
N ARG A 169 -5.57 -5.20 -5.84
CA ARG A 169 -5.60 -4.72 -7.23
C ARG A 169 -4.41 -5.21 -8.06
N TYR A 170 -3.25 -5.30 -7.43
CA TYR A 170 -2.06 -5.80 -8.11
C TYR A 170 -2.17 -7.30 -8.41
N VAL A 171 -2.63 -8.10 -7.45
CA VAL A 171 -2.88 -9.54 -7.62
C VAL A 171 -3.88 -9.78 -8.74
N ASP A 172 -5.00 -9.05 -8.75
CA ASP A 172 -6.03 -9.17 -9.81
C ASP A 172 -5.47 -8.78 -11.20
N LYS A 173 -4.70 -7.69 -11.27
CA LYS A 173 -4.16 -7.17 -12.53
C LYS A 173 -3.09 -8.06 -13.16
N ASN A 174 -2.27 -8.70 -12.33
CA ASN A 174 -1.15 -9.53 -12.77
C ASN A 174 -1.46 -11.02 -12.68
N GLU A 175 -2.72 -11.38 -12.36
CA GLU A 175 -3.22 -12.76 -12.29
C GLU A 175 -2.37 -13.66 -11.37
N LEU A 176 -1.82 -13.07 -10.27
CA LEU A 176 -1.04 -13.83 -9.30
C LEU A 176 -1.93 -14.86 -8.58
N LYS A 177 -1.36 -16.04 -8.33
CA LYS A 177 -2.08 -17.19 -7.76
C LYS A 177 -1.41 -17.74 -6.51
N GLY A 178 -2.23 -18.39 -5.66
CA GLY A 178 -1.74 -19.19 -4.56
C GLY A 178 -1.22 -18.40 -3.36
N ILE A 179 -1.49 -17.10 -3.26
CA ILE A 179 -1.01 -16.28 -2.15
C ILE A 179 -1.86 -16.56 -0.91
N VAL A 180 -1.23 -16.88 0.22
CA VAL A 180 -1.93 -17.07 1.50
C VAL A 180 -1.38 -16.11 2.55
N ILE A 181 -2.28 -15.40 3.21
CA ILE A 181 -1.94 -14.49 4.31
C ILE A 181 -2.44 -15.05 5.64
N ALA A 182 -1.70 -14.81 6.72
CA ALA A 182 -2.15 -15.06 8.09
C ALA A 182 -2.26 -13.75 8.85
N SER A 183 -3.40 -13.51 9.52
CA SER A 183 -3.64 -12.27 10.27
C SER A 183 -4.54 -12.47 11.49
N CYS A 184 -4.31 -11.67 12.53
CA CYS A 184 -5.25 -11.56 13.65
C CYS A 184 -6.36 -10.52 13.43
N HIS A 185 -6.35 -9.80 12.31
CA HIS A 185 -7.25 -8.71 12.02
C HIS A 185 -8.34 -9.11 11.02
N TYR A 186 -9.59 -9.12 11.45
CA TYR A 186 -10.74 -9.52 10.62
C TYR A 186 -11.18 -8.44 9.62
N ASP A 187 -10.90 -7.17 9.88
CA ASP A 187 -11.27 -6.05 9.00
C ASP A 187 -10.53 -6.05 7.66
N ILE A 188 -9.37 -6.72 7.57
CA ILE A 188 -8.66 -6.90 6.30
C ILE A 188 -9.47 -7.66 5.25
N LEU A 189 -10.41 -8.51 5.65
CA LEU A 189 -11.22 -9.33 4.74
C LEU A 189 -12.02 -8.45 3.77
N GLU A 190 -12.58 -7.34 4.26
CA GLU A 190 -13.32 -6.38 3.43
C GLU A 190 -12.41 -5.70 2.39
N TRP A 191 -11.15 -5.44 2.75
CA TRP A 191 -10.21 -4.69 1.92
C TRP A 191 -9.45 -5.58 0.93
N LEU A 192 -9.00 -6.73 1.43
CA LEU A 192 -8.22 -7.71 0.68
C LEU A 192 -9.09 -8.61 -0.20
N ARG A 193 -10.34 -8.87 0.24
CA ARG A 193 -11.32 -9.71 -0.46
C ARG A 193 -10.70 -11.04 -0.89
N PRO A 194 -10.29 -11.90 0.07
CA PRO A 194 -9.71 -13.18 -0.25
C PRO A 194 -10.72 -14.08 -0.96
N ASP A 195 -10.22 -15.02 -1.75
CA ASP A 195 -11.03 -16.00 -2.47
C ASP A 195 -11.51 -17.13 -1.56
N TRP A 196 -10.79 -17.36 -0.44
CA TRP A 196 -11.22 -18.21 0.67
C TRP A 196 -10.71 -17.69 2.01
N VAL A 197 -11.40 -18.04 3.09
CA VAL A 197 -11.05 -17.68 4.46
C VAL A 197 -11.17 -18.92 5.36
N PHE A 198 -10.12 -19.17 6.14
CA PHE A 198 -10.17 -20.14 7.25
C PHE A 198 -10.05 -19.39 8.58
N ASP A 199 -11.08 -19.54 9.42
CA ASP A 199 -11.11 -18.98 10.75
C ASP A 199 -10.63 -20.04 11.77
N THR A 200 -9.44 -19.85 12.33
CA THR A 200 -8.83 -20.79 13.28
C THR A 200 -9.58 -20.87 14.61
N PHE A 201 -10.37 -19.85 14.95
CA PHE A 201 -11.13 -19.85 16.20
C PHE A 201 -12.37 -20.74 16.10
N THR A 202 -13.10 -20.66 15.00
CA THR A 202 -14.31 -21.46 14.78
C THR A 202 -14.03 -22.78 14.07
N GLY A 203 -12.93 -22.89 13.32
CA GLY A 203 -12.63 -24.00 12.41
C GLY A 203 -13.40 -23.91 11.10
N ASN A 204 -14.11 -22.83 10.85
CA ASN A 204 -14.94 -22.67 9.67
C ASN A 204 -14.09 -22.28 8.45
N PHE A 205 -14.40 -22.89 7.30
CA PHE A 205 -13.82 -22.58 6.01
C PHE A 205 -14.88 -21.98 5.10
N TYR A 206 -14.58 -20.81 4.58
CA TYR A 206 -15.49 -20.06 3.72
C TYR A 206 -14.87 -19.85 2.34
N THR A 207 -15.69 -19.92 1.31
CA THR A 207 -15.33 -19.58 -0.06
C THR A 207 -16.18 -18.43 -0.57
N GLY A 208 -15.73 -17.76 -1.62
CA GLY A 208 -16.41 -16.60 -2.19
C GLY A 208 -15.63 -15.32 -1.95
N ARG A 209 -15.98 -14.31 -2.71
CA ARG A 209 -15.27 -13.03 -2.74
C ARG A 209 -16.16 -11.90 -2.28
N TYR A 210 -15.68 -11.03 -1.40
CA TYR A 210 -16.36 -9.78 -1.11
C TYR A 210 -16.45 -8.90 -2.36
N LEU A 211 -17.65 -8.61 -2.84
CA LEU A 211 -17.87 -7.93 -4.13
C LEU A 211 -17.75 -6.40 -4.08
N ARG A 212 -17.84 -5.78 -2.89
CA ARG A 212 -17.86 -4.32 -2.78
C ARG A 212 -16.52 -3.74 -2.32
N ARG A 213 -15.93 -2.89 -3.17
CA ARG A 213 -14.84 -2.01 -2.74
C ARG A 213 -15.42 -0.91 -1.84
N PRO A 214 -14.81 -0.62 -0.69
CA PRO A 214 -15.23 0.54 0.10
C PRO A 214 -15.10 1.81 -0.74
N SER A 215 -16.13 2.64 -0.75
CA SER A 215 -16.07 3.95 -1.40
C SER A 215 -15.28 4.91 -0.49
N ILE A 216 -14.31 5.62 -1.09
CA ILE A 216 -13.54 6.64 -0.39
C ILE A 216 -14.01 7.99 -0.91
N GLN A 217 -14.59 8.79 -0.03
CA GLN A 217 -14.98 10.16 -0.33
C GLN A 217 -13.93 11.10 0.26
N ILE A 218 -13.33 11.94 -0.58
CA ILE A 218 -12.35 12.95 -0.20
C ILE A 218 -12.99 14.32 -0.35
N ASP A 219 -13.03 15.08 0.73
CA ASP A 219 -13.43 16.47 0.70
C ASP A 219 -12.24 17.35 0.31
N ILE A 220 -12.46 18.29 -0.61
CA ILE A 220 -11.39 19.15 -1.16
C ILE A 220 -11.65 20.60 -0.75
N TYR A 221 -10.69 21.16 -0.03
CA TYR A 221 -10.77 22.52 0.46
C TYR A 221 -9.69 23.40 -0.16
N ARG A 222 -10.06 24.66 -0.46
CA ARG A 222 -9.07 25.68 -0.75
C ARG A 222 -8.27 25.99 0.52
N THR A 223 -6.95 26.05 0.41
CA THR A 223 -6.07 26.24 1.56
C THR A 223 -4.91 27.19 1.26
N THR A 224 -3.99 27.37 2.20
CA THR A 224 -2.81 28.22 2.09
C THR A 224 -1.54 27.40 1.87
N TYR A 225 -0.47 28.07 1.44
CA TYR A 225 0.83 27.45 1.20
C TYR A 225 1.47 26.88 2.49
N HIS A 226 1.03 27.28 3.69
CA HIS A 226 1.56 26.78 4.95
C HIS A 226 1.34 25.29 5.14
N PHE A 227 0.26 24.73 4.59
CA PHE A 227 0.01 23.28 4.61
C PHE A 227 1.09 22.46 3.88
N TRP A 228 1.87 23.11 3.02
CA TRP A 228 2.99 22.46 2.33
C TRP A 228 4.05 21.91 3.30
N GLU A 229 4.22 22.51 4.47
CA GLU A 229 5.20 22.06 5.47
C GLU A 229 5.02 20.57 5.85
N THR A 230 3.76 20.12 5.95
CA THR A 230 3.42 18.73 6.26
C THR A 230 3.80 17.77 5.11
N PHE A 231 3.71 18.23 3.86
CA PHE A 231 3.84 17.39 2.67
C PHE A 231 5.22 17.46 2.00
N LYS A 232 6.00 18.49 2.24
CA LYS A 232 7.23 18.79 1.49
C LYS A 232 8.25 17.65 1.49
N LYS A 233 8.40 16.94 2.61
CA LYS A 233 9.35 15.83 2.78
C LYS A 233 8.99 14.59 1.95
N HIS A 234 7.73 14.48 1.51
CA HIS A 234 7.23 13.35 0.74
C HIS A 234 7.22 13.62 -0.78
N HIS A 235 7.66 14.81 -1.21
CA HIS A 235 7.69 15.17 -2.62
C HIS A 235 9.10 14.99 -3.21
N TYR A 236 9.19 14.31 -4.34
CA TYR A 236 10.45 13.91 -4.99
C TYR A 236 11.23 15.05 -5.72
N LEU A 237 10.63 16.23 -5.84
CA LEU A 237 11.31 17.43 -6.38
C LEU A 237 11.83 18.32 -5.25
N SER A 238 12.08 19.58 -5.53
CA SER A 238 12.52 20.55 -4.53
C SER A 238 11.52 20.71 -3.40
N LEU A 239 12.00 20.98 -2.19
CA LEU A 239 11.18 21.22 -1.00
C LEU A 239 10.42 22.57 -1.07
N SER A 240 10.77 23.43 -2.02
CA SER A 240 10.16 24.76 -2.17
C SER A 240 8.80 24.69 -2.86
N LEU A 241 7.89 25.56 -2.39
CA LEU A 241 6.60 25.83 -3.01
C LEU A 241 6.53 27.29 -3.43
N ASN A 242 6.03 27.55 -4.65
CA ASN A 242 5.77 28.91 -5.06
C ASN A 242 4.56 29.48 -4.28
N LYS A 243 4.78 30.55 -3.52
CA LYS A 243 3.75 31.16 -2.67
C LYS A 243 2.55 31.76 -3.43
N ALA A 244 2.72 32.08 -4.74
CA ALA A 244 1.63 32.51 -5.60
C ALA A 244 0.75 31.36 -6.10
N SER A 245 1.02 30.10 -5.70
CA SER A 245 0.20 28.97 -6.09
C SER A 245 -1.14 28.95 -5.37
N HIS A 246 -2.15 28.52 -6.09
CA HIS A 246 -3.42 28.12 -5.51
C HIS A 246 -3.26 26.75 -4.85
N CYS A 247 -3.52 26.68 -3.54
CA CYS A 247 -3.34 25.46 -2.75
C CYS A 247 -4.67 24.79 -2.40
N TYR A 248 -4.66 23.47 -2.36
CA TYR A 248 -5.81 22.62 -2.05
C TYR A 248 -5.39 21.54 -1.07
N ALA A 249 -6.24 21.26 -0.10
CA ALA A 249 -6.12 20.18 0.86
C ALA A 249 -7.21 19.14 0.58
N GLY A 250 -6.85 17.86 0.58
CA GLY A 250 -7.77 16.73 0.58
C GLY A 250 -7.90 16.16 1.99
N VAL A 251 -9.13 16.00 2.46
CA VAL A 251 -9.46 15.49 3.80
C VAL A 251 -10.30 14.22 3.67
N TRP A 252 -9.99 13.21 4.45
CA TRP A 252 -10.74 11.97 4.57
C TRP A 252 -10.89 11.57 6.03
N LYS A 253 -12.13 11.41 6.50
CA LYS A 253 -12.42 11.08 7.91
C LYS A 253 -11.65 11.99 8.88
N ASP A 254 -11.74 13.30 8.69
CA ASP A 254 -11.07 14.35 9.47
C ASP A 254 -9.52 14.34 9.40
N ASN A 255 -8.93 13.44 8.61
CA ASN A 255 -7.49 13.41 8.41
C ASN A 255 -7.09 14.17 7.14
N LEU A 256 -6.05 14.99 7.26
CA LEU A 256 -5.41 15.62 6.11
C LEU A 256 -4.63 14.54 5.33
N VAL A 257 -5.04 14.24 4.10
CA VAL A 257 -4.49 13.10 3.33
C VAL A 257 -3.77 13.50 2.06
N ALA A 258 -4.14 14.63 1.44
CA ALA A 258 -3.57 15.07 0.18
C ALA A 258 -3.36 16.58 0.15
N PHE A 259 -2.35 17.01 -0.61
CA PHE A 259 -2.07 18.40 -0.92
C PHE A 259 -1.87 18.57 -2.43
N GLY A 260 -2.47 19.62 -2.98
CA GLY A 260 -2.28 20.02 -4.36
C GLY A 260 -2.00 21.51 -4.49
N SER A 261 -1.18 21.87 -5.45
CA SER A 261 -0.97 23.29 -5.78
C SER A 261 -0.96 23.52 -7.27
N VAL A 262 -1.48 24.66 -7.69
CA VAL A 262 -1.69 25.06 -9.08
C VAL A 262 -1.14 26.44 -9.32
N LEU A 263 -0.46 26.63 -10.43
CA LEU A 263 0.07 27.92 -10.87
C LEU A 263 -0.56 28.36 -12.19
N ARG A 264 -0.62 29.66 -12.40
CA ARG A 264 -0.88 30.20 -13.73
C ARG A 264 0.11 29.63 -14.73
N TYR A 265 -0.39 29.31 -15.92
CA TYR A 265 0.42 28.82 -17.04
C TYR A 265 0.54 29.93 -18.08
N PRO A 266 1.53 30.85 -17.96
CA PRO A 266 1.73 31.90 -18.92
C PRO A 266 2.13 31.30 -20.26
N SER A 267 1.35 31.59 -21.31
CA SER A 267 1.59 31.10 -22.66
C SER A 267 0.98 32.07 -23.65
N GLY A 268 1.69 32.37 -24.72
CA GLY A 268 1.17 33.21 -25.82
C GLY A 268 0.02 32.57 -26.60
N THR A 269 -0.14 31.22 -26.48
CA THR A 269 -1.14 30.46 -27.25
C THR A 269 -2.28 29.87 -26.39
N VAL A 270 -2.10 29.83 -25.06
CA VAL A 270 -3.09 29.28 -24.16
C VAL A 270 -3.71 30.39 -23.34
N LYS A 271 -4.98 30.73 -23.65
CA LYS A 271 -5.75 31.67 -22.84
C LYS A 271 -6.26 30.94 -21.57
N ASN A 272 -6.28 31.64 -20.43
CA ASN A 272 -6.74 31.15 -19.14
C ASN A 272 -6.12 29.78 -18.74
N GLY A 273 -4.80 29.61 -18.97
CA GLY A 273 -4.09 28.36 -18.67
C GLY A 273 -3.67 28.26 -17.21
N TRP A 274 -3.78 27.06 -16.67
CA TRP A 274 -3.36 26.67 -15.33
C TRP A 274 -2.55 25.39 -15.39
N ARG A 275 -1.61 25.19 -14.46
CA ARG A 275 -0.80 23.98 -14.41
C ARG A 275 -0.66 23.45 -13.00
N ALA A 276 -0.71 22.13 -12.85
CA ALA A 276 -0.30 21.47 -11.63
C ALA A 276 1.15 21.83 -11.28
N HIS A 277 1.39 22.20 -10.02
CA HIS A 277 2.72 22.52 -9.51
C HIS A 277 3.21 21.45 -8.56
N ARG A 278 2.39 21.05 -7.58
CA ARG A 278 2.67 19.95 -6.65
C ARG A 278 1.41 19.13 -6.45
N THR A 279 1.57 17.82 -6.31
CA THR A 279 0.52 16.88 -5.86
C THR A 279 1.19 15.84 -4.99
N VAL A 280 0.76 15.74 -3.74
CA VAL A 280 1.33 14.81 -2.76
C VAL A 280 0.20 14.17 -1.97
N VAL A 281 0.30 12.87 -1.73
CA VAL A 281 -0.54 12.11 -0.80
C VAL A 281 0.37 11.62 0.31
N LEU A 282 -0.06 11.74 1.56
CA LEU A 282 0.70 11.24 2.70
C LEU A 282 0.92 9.73 2.58
N PRO A 283 2.06 9.18 3.05
CA PRO A 283 2.43 7.78 2.88
C PRO A 283 1.34 6.79 3.31
N ASP A 284 0.67 7.04 4.42
CA ASP A 284 -0.34 6.15 4.99
C ASP A 284 -1.59 5.99 4.09
N PHE A 285 -1.82 6.95 3.20
CA PHE A 285 -2.97 6.97 2.29
C PHE A 285 -2.60 6.72 0.82
N GLN A 286 -1.35 6.39 0.53
CA GLN A 286 -0.90 6.02 -0.80
C GLN A 286 -1.45 4.64 -1.20
N GLY A 287 -1.54 4.37 -2.51
CA GLY A 287 -2.09 3.11 -3.01
C GLY A 287 -3.61 3.08 -3.19
N LEU A 288 -4.35 4.00 -2.60
CA LEU A 288 -5.82 4.09 -2.71
C LEU A 288 -6.31 4.75 -4.01
N GLY A 289 -5.41 5.34 -4.80
CA GLY A 289 -5.76 6.10 -6.01
C GLY A 289 -6.16 7.55 -5.73
N ILE A 290 -6.03 8.01 -4.46
CA ILE A 290 -6.40 9.38 -4.03
C ILE A 290 -5.70 10.43 -4.89
N GLY A 291 -4.38 10.33 -5.10
CA GLY A 291 -3.61 11.34 -5.82
C GLY A 291 -4.11 11.61 -7.24
N ASN A 292 -4.53 10.56 -7.95
CA ASN A 292 -5.09 10.69 -9.29
C ASN A 292 -6.46 11.37 -9.27
N LYS A 293 -7.38 10.89 -8.43
CA LYS A 293 -8.74 11.44 -8.32
C LYS A 293 -8.75 12.86 -7.75
N PHE A 294 -7.87 13.15 -6.79
CA PHE A 294 -7.66 14.49 -6.28
C PHE A 294 -7.17 15.47 -7.35
N SER A 295 -6.23 15.01 -8.22
CA SER A 295 -5.77 15.79 -9.37
C SER A 295 -6.86 15.99 -10.42
N ASP A 296 -7.70 15.00 -10.68
CA ASP A 296 -8.84 15.09 -11.59
C ASP A 296 -9.85 16.14 -11.10
N ALA A 297 -10.22 16.06 -9.83
CA ALA A 297 -11.17 17.00 -9.21
C ALA A 297 -10.65 18.43 -9.23
N ILE A 298 -9.35 18.66 -8.95
CA ILE A 298 -8.74 19.99 -9.09
C ILE A 298 -8.80 20.43 -10.56
N GLY A 299 -8.52 19.53 -11.51
CA GLY A 299 -8.62 19.84 -12.95
C GLY A 299 -10.02 20.27 -13.34
N GLN A 300 -11.04 19.59 -12.80
CA GLN A 300 -12.45 19.92 -13.03
C GLN A 300 -12.81 21.33 -12.53
N LEU A 301 -12.36 21.71 -11.32
CA LEU A 301 -12.60 23.07 -10.80
C LEU A 301 -12.13 24.18 -11.76
N TYR A 302 -10.96 23.98 -12.39
CA TYR A 302 -10.46 24.96 -13.36
C TYR A 302 -11.17 24.90 -14.70
N LEU A 303 -11.63 23.72 -15.11
CA LEU A 303 -12.41 23.55 -16.32
C LEU A 303 -13.78 24.24 -16.19
N ASP A 304 -14.45 24.07 -15.04
CA ASP A 304 -15.74 24.70 -14.71
C ASP A 304 -15.65 26.23 -14.68
N ASP A 305 -14.50 26.79 -14.28
CA ASP A 305 -14.17 28.22 -14.35
C ASP A 305 -13.80 28.71 -15.77
N GLY A 306 -13.98 27.89 -16.81
CA GLY A 306 -13.63 28.22 -18.19
C GLY A 306 -12.11 28.30 -18.42
N GLY A 307 -11.31 27.71 -17.57
CA GLY A 307 -9.86 27.60 -17.69
C GLY A 307 -9.41 26.31 -18.37
N ARG A 308 -8.13 26.23 -18.67
CA ARG A 308 -7.48 25.01 -19.17
C ARG A 308 -6.47 24.53 -18.15
N TYR A 309 -6.50 23.25 -17.81
CA TYR A 309 -5.65 22.68 -16.76
C TYR A 309 -4.65 21.68 -17.34
N PHE A 310 -3.37 21.91 -17.07
CA PHE A 310 -2.26 21.11 -17.57
C PHE A 310 -1.50 20.45 -16.42
N SER A 311 -0.98 19.27 -16.66
CA SER A 311 -0.09 18.61 -15.72
C SER A 311 1.09 17.98 -16.41
N ARG A 312 2.27 18.10 -15.77
CA ARG A 312 3.49 17.43 -16.17
C ARG A 312 4.07 16.68 -14.97
N THR A 313 4.31 15.38 -15.14
CA THR A 313 4.85 14.52 -14.08
C THR A 313 5.90 13.57 -14.65
N ALA A 314 6.87 13.19 -13.82
CA ALA A 314 7.75 12.07 -14.10
C ALA A 314 7.38 10.86 -13.21
N HIS A 315 6.35 10.97 -12.35
CA HIS A 315 5.91 9.87 -11.51
C HIS A 315 5.17 8.82 -12.35
N PRO A 316 5.68 7.57 -12.43
CA PRO A 316 5.14 6.55 -13.34
C PRO A 316 3.67 6.24 -13.11
N SER A 317 3.25 6.05 -11.86
CA SER A 317 1.86 5.72 -11.51
C SER A 317 0.88 6.79 -11.99
N MET A 318 1.20 8.08 -11.76
CA MET A 318 0.35 9.20 -12.20
C MET A 318 0.39 9.40 -13.71
N GLY A 319 1.56 9.23 -14.34
CA GLY A 319 1.74 9.33 -15.79
C GLY A 319 0.95 8.26 -16.53
N ASN A 320 1.07 7.00 -16.10
CA ASN A 320 0.37 5.86 -16.69
C ASN A 320 -1.16 5.95 -16.51
N TYR A 321 -1.62 6.46 -15.36
CA TYR A 321 -3.05 6.72 -15.16
C TYR A 321 -3.59 7.71 -16.21
N ARG A 322 -2.94 8.86 -16.37
CA ARG A 322 -3.37 9.90 -17.31
C ARG A 322 -3.31 9.46 -18.76
N GLU A 323 -2.35 8.62 -19.12
CA GLU A 323 -2.22 8.08 -20.47
C GLU A 323 -3.43 7.20 -20.86
N LYS A 324 -4.04 6.54 -19.86
CA LYS A 324 -5.19 5.62 -20.06
C LYS A 324 -6.54 6.27 -19.77
N SER A 325 -6.56 7.39 -19.06
CA SER A 325 -7.80 8.03 -18.62
C SER A 325 -8.41 8.87 -19.75
N PRO A 326 -9.70 8.73 -20.05
CA PRO A 326 -10.38 9.58 -21.03
C PRO A 326 -10.46 11.06 -20.60
N LEU A 327 -10.29 11.35 -19.30
CA LEU A 327 -10.30 12.70 -18.74
C LEU A 327 -9.03 13.51 -19.08
N TRP A 328 -8.02 12.87 -19.67
CA TRP A 328 -6.74 13.50 -19.94
C TRP A 328 -6.32 13.30 -21.39
N LYS A 329 -5.87 14.39 -22.03
CA LYS A 329 -5.35 14.38 -23.40
C LYS A 329 -3.85 14.65 -23.38
N ALA A 330 -3.08 13.79 -24.05
CA ALA A 330 -1.64 13.97 -24.19
C ALA A 330 -1.32 15.25 -24.95
N THR A 331 -0.38 16.06 -24.44
CA THR A 331 0.11 17.26 -25.14
C THR A 331 1.23 16.90 -26.12
N SER A 332 1.58 17.83 -26.99
CA SER A 332 2.73 17.67 -27.91
C SER A 332 4.08 17.45 -27.20
N LYS A 333 4.16 17.72 -25.89
CA LYS A 333 5.34 17.54 -25.04
C LYS A 333 5.33 16.21 -24.26
N ASN A 334 4.30 15.38 -24.45
CA ASN A 334 4.17 14.09 -23.75
C ASN A 334 5.30 13.12 -24.15
N ARG A 335 5.87 12.42 -23.17
CA ARG A 335 6.99 11.47 -23.32
C ARG A 335 8.21 12.02 -24.06
N LYS A 336 8.41 13.33 -24.01
CA LYS A 336 9.60 13.97 -24.58
C LYS A 336 10.61 14.31 -23.50
N LEU A 337 11.88 14.22 -23.86
CA LEU A 337 12.98 14.70 -23.05
C LEU A 337 12.81 16.19 -22.77
N ARG A 338 13.28 16.62 -21.61
CA ARG A 338 13.21 18.01 -21.20
C ARG A 338 14.32 18.80 -21.89
N THR A 339 13.96 19.64 -22.90
CA THR A 339 14.91 20.46 -23.68
C THR A 339 15.08 21.88 -23.14
N ASP A 340 14.26 22.28 -22.16
CA ASP A 340 14.13 23.65 -21.65
C ASP A 340 15.24 24.07 -20.66
N ILE A 341 16.28 23.25 -20.44
CA ILE A 341 17.37 23.52 -19.48
C ILE A 341 18.54 24.30 -20.15
N LYS A 342 18.46 24.62 -21.45
CA LYS A 342 19.56 25.31 -22.16
C LYS A 342 19.90 26.72 -21.67
N HIS A 343 19.12 27.32 -20.75
CA HIS A 343 19.31 28.72 -20.31
C HIS A 343 19.56 28.92 -18.81
N GLN A 344 19.87 27.84 -18.01
CA GLN A 344 20.18 28.02 -16.60
C GLN A 344 21.66 27.77 -16.30
N ASN A 345 22.53 28.66 -16.76
CA ASN A 345 23.93 28.75 -16.35
C ASN A 345 24.13 29.34 -14.92
N VAL A 346 23.10 29.41 -14.08
CA VAL A 346 23.16 30.17 -12.82
C VAL A 346 23.25 29.32 -11.55
N TRP A 347 23.00 27.99 -11.60
CA TRP A 347 23.10 27.13 -10.41
C TRP A 347 23.86 25.84 -10.71
N LYS A 348 25.16 25.86 -10.51
CA LYS A 348 26.10 24.76 -10.80
C LYS A 348 25.98 23.50 -9.92
N ASN A 349 24.98 23.36 -9.04
CA ASN A 349 24.89 22.28 -8.05
C ASN A 349 23.60 21.45 -8.06
N HIS A 350 22.79 21.49 -9.11
CA HIS A 350 21.70 20.55 -9.27
C HIS A 350 21.94 19.69 -10.50
N TYR A 351 22.04 18.37 -10.31
CA TYR A 351 22.02 17.37 -11.37
C TYR A 351 20.72 17.56 -12.18
N ALA A 352 20.80 18.33 -13.23
CA ALA A 352 19.74 18.43 -14.23
C ALA A 352 19.84 17.18 -15.10
N ASP A 353 19.12 16.12 -14.71
CA ASP A 353 19.03 14.91 -15.51
C ASP A 353 18.27 15.22 -16.80
N ASN A 354 19.00 15.42 -17.87
CA ASN A 354 18.49 15.66 -19.23
C ASN A 354 17.86 14.40 -19.83
N THR A 355 17.96 13.25 -19.17
CA THR A 355 17.43 11.95 -19.64
C THR A 355 16.01 11.70 -19.16
N ARG A 356 15.48 12.54 -18.25
CA ARG A 356 14.20 12.33 -17.62
C ARG A 356 13.01 12.51 -18.55
N ILE A 357 12.34 11.42 -18.88
CA ILE A 357 11.08 11.42 -19.61
C ILE A 357 9.94 11.88 -18.69
N CYS A 358 9.11 12.81 -19.19
CA CYS A 358 7.95 13.31 -18.46
C CYS A 358 6.67 13.07 -19.25
N TRP A 359 5.62 12.63 -18.54
CA TRP A 359 4.26 12.65 -19.07
C TRP A 359 3.70 14.08 -19.00
N SER A 360 3.04 14.50 -20.06
CA SER A 360 2.47 15.84 -20.16
C SER A 360 1.07 15.78 -20.75
N HIS A 361 0.07 16.16 -19.96
CA HIS A 361 -1.34 16.04 -20.32
C HIS A 361 -2.12 17.32 -20.00
N GLU A 362 -3.21 17.53 -20.73
CA GLU A 362 -4.26 18.50 -20.48
C GLU A 362 -5.50 17.76 -19.96
N TYR A 363 -6.11 18.26 -18.90
CA TYR A 363 -7.39 17.76 -18.39
C TYR A 363 -8.52 18.29 -19.26
N VAL A 364 -9.42 17.40 -19.71
CA VAL A 364 -10.51 17.71 -20.65
C VAL A 364 -11.90 17.37 -20.12
N GLY A 365 -11.99 16.74 -18.89
CA GLY A 365 -13.23 16.38 -18.25
C GLY A 365 -13.81 15.06 -18.67
#